data_d6bf1c686f6e6dd480b1d96ca3e7368a
#
_entry.id   d6bf1c686f6e6dd480b1d96ca3e7368a
#
_cell.length_a   1.000
_cell.length_b   1.000
_cell.length_c   1.000
_cell.angle_alpha   90.00
_cell.angle_beta   90.00
_cell.angle_gamma   90.00
#
_symmetry.space_group_name_H-M   'P 1'
#
loop_
_entity.id
_entity.type
_entity.pdbx_description
1 polymer ?
#
loop_
_entity_poly.entity_id
_entity_poly.type
_entity_poly.pdbx_seq_one_letter_code
_entity_poly.pdbx_strand_id
1 'polypeptide(L)'
;MTVLSVSYSLAHVSRRTAGGAEQVLATLDEALVRAGHRSLVLAPAGSRCEGLLIPAQVPTGILDDEAKCEARRAFKKLLDRALNDYTVDIVHMHGLDFIHYMPQCDLPIVVSLHLPLSWYDLEALRRVQSNETLVCVSDAQAQTAPRDLRVDAVITNGVDLSRFHPRQNKSNYVLAISRICAEKGVHLAIDAAERAGVELIIAGSVFGYSEHLDYFESMIRPRLNEHIHFVGLVGGGHKANLMSGARCLLAPCLAPETSSLVAMEALASGTPVIAFPNGALSEIVIPGQTGFLVNRSEEMADAIREVDSLSPTACRHEAEARFSSERMFGEYMDLYRSLLASQNVALLAAA
;
A
#
# COMPACT_ATOMS: atom_id res chain seq x y z
N MET A 1 15.60 -17.12 -10.25
CA MET A 1 16.28 -16.25 -9.26
C MET A 1 15.70 -16.44 -7.87
N THR A 2 16.47 -16.08 -6.84
CA THR A 2 16.05 -16.06 -5.45
C THR A 2 15.95 -14.62 -4.98
N VAL A 3 14.76 -14.18 -4.58
CA VAL A 3 14.51 -12.84 -4.03
C VAL A 3 14.28 -12.94 -2.53
N LEU A 4 15.03 -12.17 -1.74
CA LEU A 4 14.82 -12.02 -0.31
C LEU A 4 14.10 -10.71 -0.03
N SER A 5 12.80 -10.81 0.21
CA SER A 5 11.95 -9.66 0.59
C SER A 5 11.98 -9.44 2.09
N VAL A 6 12.20 -8.19 2.51
CA VAL A 6 12.29 -7.79 3.92
C VAL A 6 11.19 -6.79 4.25
N SER A 7 10.27 -7.17 5.14
CA SER A 7 9.14 -6.34 5.53
C SER A 7 9.50 -5.24 6.52
N TYR A 8 8.52 -4.40 6.88
CA TYR A 8 8.60 -3.57 8.07
C TYR A 8 8.69 -4.47 9.32
N SER A 9 9.60 -4.10 10.24
CA SER A 9 9.98 -4.97 11.36
C SER A 9 8.86 -5.26 12.37
N LEU A 10 7.78 -4.47 12.38
CA LEU A 10 6.69 -4.58 13.35
C LEU A 10 5.33 -4.91 12.73
N ALA A 11 5.25 -5.12 11.42
CA ALA A 11 3.98 -5.39 10.74
C ALA A 11 3.96 -6.78 10.10
N HIS A 12 2.92 -7.56 10.40
CA HIS A 12 2.73 -8.88 9.82
C HIS A 12 2.38 -8.78 8.33
N VAL A 13 3.09 -9.53 7.52
CA VAL A 13 2.83 -9.67 6.09
C VAL A 13 1.66 -10.61 5.88
N SER A 14 0.64 -10.15 5.17
CA SER A 14 -0.41 -11.00 4.60
C SER A 14 -1.27 -10.19 3.61
N ARG A 15 -2.00 -10.86 2.73
CA ARG A 15 -2.99 -10.23 1.84
C ARG A 15 -4.22 -9.67 2.57
N ARG A 16 -4.37 -9.90 3.87
CA ARG A 16 -5.52 -9.48 4.69
C ARG A 16 -5.14 -8.42 5.73
N THR A 17 -3.90 -7.99 5.75
CA THR A 17 -3.46 -6.92 6.65
C THR A 17 -4.06 -5.57 6.26
N ALA A 18 -4.13 -4.64 7.20
CA ALA A 18 -4.54 -3.26 6.93
C ALA A 18 -3.42 -2.41 6.31
N GLY A 19 -2.16 -2.87 6.35
CA GLY A 19 -1.01 -2.17 5.80
C GLY A 19 -0.85 -2.40 4.29
N GLY A 20 -0.70 -1.32 3.52
CA GLY A 20 -0.53 -1.40 2.06
C GLY A 20 0.80 -2.02 1.65
N ALA A 21 1.90 -1.66 2.31
CA ALA A 21 3.24 -2.19 2.03
C ALA A 21 3.29 -3.72 2.19
N GLU A 22 2.68 -4.23 3.26
CA GLU A 22 2.62 -5.66 3.56
C GLU A 22 1.74 -6.43 2.56
N GLN A 23 0.68 -5.79 2.05
CA GLN A 23 -0.15 -6.37 0.99
C GLN A 23 0.61 -6.44 -0.34
N VAL A 24 1.38 -5.39 -0.69
CA VAL A 24 2.22 -5.36 -1.89
C VAL A 24 3.30 -6.44 -1.80
N LEU A 25 4.01 -6.54 -0.67
CA LEU A 25 5.01 -7.59 -0.46
C LEU A 25 4.37 -8.98 -0.62
N ALA A 26 3.24 -9.25 0.03
CA ALA A 26 2.55 -10.54 -0.09
C ALA A 26 2.11 -10.84 -1.52
N THR A 27 1.75 -9.82 -2.29
CA THR A 27 1.36 -9.95 -3.71
C THR A 27 2.56 -10.28 -4.58
N LEU A 28 3.71 -9.63 -4.35
CA LEU A 28 4.96 -9.91 -5.06
C LEU A 28 5.51 -11.30 -4.71
N ASP A 29 5.44 -11.69 -3.44
CA ASP A 29 5.85 -13.02 -2.97
C ASP A 29 5.09 -14.13 -3.70
N GLU A 30 3.75 -14.03 -3.72
CA GLU A 30 2.91 -14.99 -4.45
C GLU A 30 3.22 -15.01 -5.95
N ALA A 31 3.42 -13.86 -6.57
CA ALA A 31 3.72 -13.77 -7.99
C ALA A 31 5.10 -14.38 -8.31
N LEU A 32 6.11 -14.18 -7.47
CA LEU A 32 7.44 -14.81 -7.58
C LEU A 32 7.34 -16.33 -7.54
N VAL A 33 6.64 -16.88 -6.54
CA VAL A 33 6.45 -18.34 -6.40
C VAL A 33 5.71 -18.91 -7.60
N ARG A 34 4.62 -18.26 -8.05
CA ARG A 34 3.83 -18.67 -9.22
C ARG A 34 4.65 -18.65 -10.52
N ALA A 35 5.59 -17.71 -10.64
CA ALA A 35 6.50 -17.62 -11.78
C ALA A 35 7.70 -18.60 -11.71
N GLY A 36 7.76 -19.49 -10.70
CA GLY A 36 8.83 -20.48 -10.52
C GLY A 36 10.12 -19.90 -9.93
N HIS A 37 10.07 -18.70 -9.34
CA HIS A 37 11.19 -18.11 -8.62
C HIS A 37 11.19 -18.54 -7.15
N ARG A 38 12.33 -18.49 -6.51
CA ARG A 38 12.44 -18.74 -5.07
C ARG A 38 12.20 -17.42 -4.33
N SER A 39 11.14 -17.37 -3.54
CA SER A 39 10.83 -16.24 -2.66
C SER A 39 11.18 -16.59 -1.22
N LEU A 40 11.99 -15.74 -0.59
CA LEU A 40 12.30 -15.76 0.85
C LEU A 40 11.69 -14.48 1.44
N VAL A 41 10.99 -14.60 2.56
CA VAL A 41 10.34 -13.45 3.20
C VAL A 41 10.79 -13.34 4.65
N LEU A 42 11.57 -12.31 4.98
CA LEU A 42 11.87 -11.94 6.35
C LEU A 42 10.77 -11.03 6.88
N ALA A 43 10.00 -11.51 7.83
CA ALA A 43 8.86 -10.81 8.41
C ALA A 43 8.59 -11.27 9.85
N PRO A 44 7.77 -10.52 10.64
CA PRO A 44 7.36 -10.96 11.97
C PRO A 44 6.72 -12.35 11.97
N ALA A 45 7.00 -13.13 13.02
CA ALA A 45 6.42 -14.44 13.22
C ALA A 45 4.88 -14.36 13.21
N GLY A 46 4.21 -15.29 12.50
CA GLY A 46 2.77 -15.23 12.26
C GLY A 46 2.36 -14.55 10.94
N SER A 47 3.32 -14.00 10.20
CA SER A 47 3.11 -13.58 8.81
C SER A 47 2.71 -14.77 7.92
N ARG A 48 2.03 -14.49 6.82
CA ARG A 48 1.57 -15.47 5.83
C ARG A 48 2.09 -15.09 4.46
N CYS A 49 2.90 -15.97 3.88
CA CYS A 49 3.46 -15.84 2.53
C CYS A 49 3.42 -17.22 1.83
N GLU A 50 3.55 -17.21 0.50
CA GLU A 50 3.63 -18.42 -0.33
C GLU A 50 5.07 -18.95 -0.41
N GLY A 51 6.05 -18.05 -0.32
CA GLY A 51 7.47 -18.39 -0.25
C GLY A 51 7.89 -18.87 1.13
N LEU A 52 9.20 -19.03 1.33
CA LEU A 52 9.77 -19.43 2.60
C LEU A 52 9.79 -18.25 3.59
N LEU A 53 8.99 -18.34 4.65
CA LEU A 53 9.02 -17.37 5.74
C LEU A 53 10.28 -17.55 6.60
N ILE A 54 11.02 -16.48 6.83
CA ILE A 54 12.06 -16.35 7.85
C ILE A 54 11.46 -15.56 9.01
N PRO A 55 10.91 -16.22 10.04
CA PRO A 55 10.10 -15.57 11.05
C PRO A 55 10.97 -14.83 12.07
N ALA A 56 10.77 -13.51 12.19
CA ALA A 56 11.37 -12.72 13.25
C ALA A 56 10.47 -12.73 14.49
N GLN A 57 11.04 -13.09 15.65
CA GLN A 57 10.36 -12.83 16.92
C GLN A 57 10.50 -11.33 17.24
N VAL A 58 9.38 -10.65 17.32
CA VAL A 58 9.33 -9.22 17.57
C VAL A 58 8.47 -8.95 18.81
N PRO A 59 8.73 -7.85 19.53
CA PRO A 59 7.92 -7.47 20.69
C PRO A 59 6.44 -7.32 20.34
N THR A 60 5.59 -7.69 21.29
CA THR A 60 4.14 -7.53 21.21
C THR A 60 3.67 -6.59 22.31
N GLY A 61 2.58 -5.84 22.07
CA GLY A 61 2.05 -4.89 23.04
C GLY A 61 2.38 -3.44 22.69
N ILE A 62 2.90 -2.67 23.65
CA ILE A 62 3.25 -1.25 23.43
C ILE A 62 4.49 -1.17 22.53
N LEU A 63 4.37 -0.46 21.42
CA LEU A 63 5.43 -0.28 20.43
C LEU A 63 6.22 1.02 20.71
N ASP A 64 6.90 1.04 21.85
CA ASP A 64 7.82 2.12 22.22
C ASP A 64 9.18 2.03 21.48
N ASP A 65 10.09 2.91 21.78
CA ASP A 65 11.39 2.99 21.10
C ASP A 65 12.29 1.78 21.45
N GLU A 66 12.12 1.19 22.62
CA GLU A 66 12.86 -0.03 23.01
C GLU A 66 12.38 -1.22 22.18
N ALA A 67 11.07 -1.41 22.07
CA ALA A 67 10.47 -2.45 21.22
C ALA A 67 10.89 -2.31 19.74
N LYS A 68 10.91 -1.08 19.22
CA LYS A 68 11.41 -0.80 17.86
C LYS A 68 12.89 -1.18 17.70
N CYS A 69 13.74 -0.82 18.66
CA CYS A 69 15.16 -1.16 18.64
C CYS A 69 15.41 -2.68 18.73
N GLU A 70 14.60 -3.40 19.51
CA GLU A 70 14.68 -4.85 19.62
C GLU A 70 14.28 -5.52 18.29
N ALA A 71 13.16 -5.11 17.70
CA ALA A 71 12.72 -5.63 16.42
C ALA A 71 13.77 -5.41 15.31
N ARG A 72 14.34 -4.21 15.22
CA ARG A 72 15.40 -3.89 14.24
C ARG A 72 16.65 -4.74 14.42
N ARG A 73 17.07 -4.99 15.66
CA ARG A 73 18.20 -5.88 15.96
C ARG A 73 17.92 -7.34 15.56
N ALA A 74 16.68 -7.81 15.81
CA ALA A 74 16.26 -9.14 15.39
C ALA A 74 16.26 -9.28 13.86
N PHE A 75 15.74 -8.27 13.15
CA PHE A 75 15.73 -8.23 11.69
C PHE A 75 17.16 -8.23 11.12
N LYS A 76 18.04 -7.36 11.63
CA LYS A 76 19.45 -7.32 11.18
C LYS A 76 20.12 -8.68 11.32
N LYS A 77 20.01 -9.32 12.49
CA LYS A 77 20.60 -10.63 12.75
C LYS A 77 20.07 -11.72 11.81
N LEU A 78 18.75 -11.73 11.58
CA LEU A 78 18.11 -12.73 10.71
C LEU A 78 18.43 -12.47 9.24
N LEU A 79 18.51 -11.21 8.82
CA LEU A 79 18.89 -10.84 7.46
C LEU A 79 20.32 -11.27 7.14
N ASP A 80 21.28 -10.96 8.03
CA ASP A 80 22.69 -11.37 7.88
C ASP A 80 22.80 -12.91 7.83
N ARG A 81 22.03 -13.61 8.67
CA ARG A 81 21.98 -15.08 8.65
C ARG A 81 21.37 -15.60 7.34
N ALA A 82 20.28 -15.02 6.87
CA ALA A 82 19.64 -15.46 5.64
C ALA A 82 20.57 -15.31 4.43
N LEU A 83 21.35 -14.23 4.36
CA LEU A 83 22.34 -14.01 3.31
C LEU A 83 23.50 -15.02 3.37
N ASN A 84 23.81 -15.58 4.53
CA ASN A 84 24.80 -16.64 4.67
C ASN A 84 24.23 -18.06 4.38
N ASP A 85 22.99 -18.31 4.78
CA ASP A 85 22.37 -19.64 4.69
C ASP A 85 21.77 -19.93 3.31
N TYR A 86 21.44 -18.88 2.53
CA TYR A 86 20.78 -19.01 1.22
C TYR A 86 21.56 -18.29 0.12
N THR A 87 21.55 -18.86 -1.08
CA THR A 87 21.98 -18.14 -2.28
C THR A 87 20.87 -17.17 -2.67
N VAL A 88 21.12 -15.87 -2.48
CA VAL A 88 20.21 -14.77 -2.79
C VAL A 88 20.73 -14.01 -4.02
N ASP A 89 19.85 -13.71 -4.95
CA ASP A 89 20.18 -12.90 -6.13
C ASP A 89 19.82 -11.42 -5.93
N ILE A 90 18.71 -11.14 -5.28
CA ILE A 90 18.17 -9.79 -5.03
C ILE A 90 17.69 -9.68 -3.58
N VAL A 91 18.02 -8.58 -2.92
CA VAL A 91 17.39 -8.17 -1.66
C VAL A 91 16.36 -7.08 -1.96
N HIS A 92 15.11 -7.24 -1.49
CA HIS A 92 14.06 -6.24 -1.68
C HIS A 92 13.51 -5.75 -0.35
N MET A 93 13.79 -4.50 -0.02
CA MET A 93 13.39 -3.84 1.23
C MET A 93 12.04 -3.15 1.07
N HIS A 94 11.11 -3.38 1.99
CA HIS A 94 9.76 -2.77 2.00
C HIS A 94 9.47 -1.96 3.28
N GLY A 95 10.30 -2.11 4.31
CA GLY A 95 10.07 -1.48 5.61
C GLY A 95 10.41 0.01 5.62
N LEU A 96 9.66 0.83 6.37
CA LEU A 96 10.01 2.23 6.64
C LEU A 96 11.37 2.36 7.34
N ASP A 97 11.69 1.41 8.19
CA ASP A 97 12.86 1.40 9.07
C ASP A 97 14.05 0.60 8.50
N PHE A 98 14.04 0.29 7.19
CA PHE A 98 15.02 -0.53 6.50
C PHE A 98 16.46 -0.08 6.72
N ILE A 99 16.71 1.21 6.88
CA ILE A 99 18.06 1.78 7.10
C ILE A 99 18.75 1.22 8.34
N HIS A 100 17.97 0.79 9.35
CA HIS A 100 18.52 0.26 10.60
C HIS A 100 19.04 -1.19 10.49
N TYR A 101 18.66 -1.89 9.42
CA TYR A 101 19.09 -3.26 9.18
C TYR A 101 19.54 -3.51 7.73
N MET A 102 19.84 -2.44 6.99
CA MET A 102 20.41 -2.53 5.65
C MET A 102 21.63 -3.46 5.65
N PRO A 103 21.66 -4.49 4.78
CA PRO A 103 22.79 -5.40 4.73
C PRO A 103 23.99 -4.75 4.05
N GLN A 104 25.20 -5.13 4.49
CA GLN A 104 26.41 -4.77 3.77
C GLN A 104 26.83 -5.95 2.89
N CYS A 105 26.45 -5.91 1.63
CA CYS A 105 26.74 -6.95 0.65
C CYS A 105 26.83 -6.35 -0.75
N ASP A 106 27.44 -7.10 -1.69
CA ASP A 106 27.56 -6.69 -3.08
C ASP A 106 26.33 -7.03 -3.94
N LEU A 107 25.29 -7.64 -3.34
CA LEU A 107 24.06 -7.97 -4.05
C LEU A 107 23.27 -6.72 -4.41
N PRO A 108 22.52 -6.73 -5.52
CA PRO A 108 21.55 -5.67 -5.80
C PRO A 108 20.48 -5.60 -4.73
N ILE A 109 20.24 -4.39 -4.22
CA ILE A 109 19.23 -4.10 -3.21
C ILE A 109 18.21 -3.16 -3.82
N VAL A 110 16.94 -3.57 -3.83
CA VAL A 110 15.82 -2.71 -4.21
C VAL A 110 15.14 -2.21 -2.94
N VAL A 111 14.81 -0.93 -2.89
CA VAL A 111 14.10 -0.32 -1.75
C VAL A 111 12.81 0.30 -2.28
N SER A 112 11.67 -0.33 -1.99
CA SER A 112 10.37 0.25 -2.31
C SER A 112 9.90 1.19 -1.21
N LEU A 113 9.73 2.46 -1.56
CA LEU A 113 9.35 3.53 -0.64
C LEU A 113 7.82 3.63 -0.56
N HIS A 114 7.20 2.91 0.39
CA HIS A 114 5.74 2.79 0.49
C HIS A 114 5.05 3.95 1.23
N LEU A 115 5.81 4.85 1.85
CA LEU A 115 5.30 5.96 2.65
C LEU A 115 5.77 7.31 2.09
N PRO A 116 5.19 8.45 2.51
CA PRO A 116 5.66 9.76 2.10
C PRO A 116 7.17 9.90 2.32
N LEU A 117 7.90 10.47 1.36
CA LEU A 117 9.37 10.60 1.45
C LEU A 117 9.80 11.38 2.70
N SER A 118 8.98 12.32 3.16
CA SER A 118 9.20 13.08 4.40
C SER A 118 9.17 12.25 5.69
N TRP A 119 8.70 11.00 5.62
CA TRP A 119 8.66 10.08 6.78
C TRP A 119 9.93 9.24 6.90
N TYR A 120 10.78 9.24 5.85
CA TYR A 120 12.06 8.56 5.87
C TYR A 120 13.17 9.51 6.34
N ASP A 121 14.26 8.94 6.83
CA ASP A 121 15.50 9.68 7.03
C ASP A 121 16.10 10.05 5.67
N LEU A 122 15.85 11.28 5.22
CA LEU A 122 16.34 11.77 3.93
C LEU A 122 17.87 11.79 3.83
N GLU A 123 18.57 12.01 4.95
CA GLU A 123 20.04 11.96 4.96
C GLU A 123 20.56 10.54 4.71
N ALA A 124 19.86 9.52 5.26
CA ALA A 124 20.18 8.14 4.98
C ALA A 124 19.85 7.77 3.53
N LEU A 125 18.71 8.22 2.98
CA LEU A 125 18.36 8.00 1.58
C LEU A 125 19.36 8.64 0.60
N ARG A 126 19.98 9.77 0.94
CA ARG A 126 21.03 10.41 0.11
C ARG A 126 22.35 9.63 0.10
N ARG A 127 22.59 8.79 1.10
CA ARG A 127 23.80 7.98 1.23
C ARG A 127 23.68 6.59 0.60
N VAL A 128 22.62 6.36 -0.16
CA VAL A 128 22.36 5.10 -0.86
C VAL A 128 23.56 4.73 -1.76
N GLN A 129 24.00 3.48 -1.65
CA GLN A 129 25.15 2.96 -2.38
C GLN A 129 24.81 2.67 -3.84
N SER A 130 25.82 2.37 -4.66
CA SER A 130 25.66 2.11 -6.08
C SER A 130 24.88 0.83 -6.41
N ASN A 131 24.87 -0.14 -5.50
CA ASN A 131 24.09 -1.38 -5.61
C ASN A 131 22.67 -1.27 -5.04
N GLU A 132 22.28 -0.12 -4.49
CA GLU A 132 20.96 0.15 -3.94
C GLU A 132 20.13 0.97 -4.96
N THR A 133 18.87 0.55 -5.15
CA THR A 133 17.93 1.14 -6.12
C THR A 133 16.69 1.60 -5.40
N LEU A 134 16.44 2.91 -5.39
CA LEU A 134 15.26 3.50 -4.76
C LEU A 134 14.07 3.53 -5.73
N VAL A 135 12.97 2.92 -5.32
CA VAL A 135 11.73 2.82 -6.10
C VAL A 135 10.60 3.56 -5.40
N CYS A 136 10.05 4.58 -6.05
CA CYS A 136 8.79 5.20 -5.65
C CYS A 136 7.60 4.40 -6.19
N VAL A 137 6.45 4.46 -5.49
CA VAL A 137 5.25 3.70 -5.83
C VAL A 137 4.18 4.52 -6.56
N SER A 138 4.48 5.77 -6.90
CA SER A 138 3.69 6.65 -7.77
C SER A 138 4.53 7.82 -8.28
N ASP A 139 4.12 8.45 -9.38
CA ASP A 139 4.75 9.67 -9.89
C ASP A 139 4.56 10.84 -8.91
N ALA A 140 3.38 10.97 -8.29
CA ALA A 140 3.12 11.97 -7.28
C ALA A 140 4.09 11.88 -6.09
N GLN A 141 4.41 10.66 -5.64
CA GLN A 141 5.43 10.46 -4.62
C GLN A 141 6.82 10.88 -5.12
N ALA A 142 7.22 10.44 -6.31
CA ALA A 142 8.52 10.78 -6.88
C ALA A 142 8.70 12.29 -7.06
N GLN A 143 7.64 13.02 -7.44
CA GLN A 143 7.65 14.48 -7.55
C GLN A 143 7.86 15.21 -6.22
N THR A 144 7.63 14.56 -5.08
CA THR A 144 7.94 15.13 -3.74
C THR A 144 9.41 14.97 -3.36
N ALA A 145 10.21 14.26 -4.16
CA ALA A 145 11.62 14.04 -3.87
C ALA A 145 12.40 15.36 -3.94
N PRO A 146 13.24 15.66 -2.94
CA PRO A 146 14.21 16.73 -3.04
C PRO A 146 15.10 16.56 -4.28
N ARG A 147 15.54 17.66 -4.89
CA ARG A 147 16.33 17.63 -6.15
C ARG A 147 17.63 16.84 -6.05
N ASP A 148 18.17 16.70 -4.86
CA ASP A 148 19.39 15.99 -4.54
C ASP A 148 19.18 14.55 -4.06
N LEU A 149 17.92 14.10 -4.01
CA LEU A 149 17.58 12.70 -3.74
C LEU A 149 17.42 11.95 -5.06
N ARG A 150 18.21 10.88 -5.24
CA ARG A 150 18.08 9.97 -6.37
C ARG A 150 16.81 9.12 -6.20
N VAL A 151 15.96 9.11 -7.21
CA VAL A 151 14.87 8.14 -7.39
C VAL A 151 15.18 7.40 -8.68
N ASP A 152 15.40 6.08 -8.61
CA ASP A 152 15.89 5.30 -9.73
C ASP A 152 14.78 4.77 -10.63
N ALA A 153 13.60 4.50 -10.03
CA ALA A 153 12.45 4.02 -10.77
C ALA A 153 11.13 4.43 -10.07
N VAL A 154 10.07 4.45 -10.84
CA VAL A 154 8.70 4.53 -10.34
C VAL A 154 7.97 3.28 -10.80
N ILE A 155 7.51 2.47 -9.85
CA ILE A 155 6.71 1.27 -10.12
C ILE A 155 5.41 1.41 -9.35
N THR A 156 4.35 1.81 -10.05
CA THR A 156 3.03 1.98 -9.44
C THR A 156 2.54 0.65 -8.87
N ASN A 157 2.02 0.66 -7.66
CA ASN A 157 1.43 -0.54 -7.06
C ASN A 157 0.30 -1.11 -7.91
N GLY A 158 0.01 -2.38 -7.70
CA GLY A 158 -1.06 -3.10 -8.38
C GLY A 158 -1.90 -3.93 -7.41
N VAL A 159 -3.10 -4.25 -7.85
CA VAL A 159 -4.06 -5.09 -7.12
C VAL A 159 -4.43 -6.32 -7.93
N ASP A 160 -4.75 -7.41 -7.24
CA ASP A 160 -5.18 -8.65 -7.87
C ASP A 160 -6.61 -8.50 -8.41
N LEU A 161 -6.71 -8.21 -9.70
CA LEU A 161 -7.97 -7.93 -10.38
C LEU A 161 -8.94 -9.12 -10.37
N SER A 162 -8.44 -10.36 -10.22
CA SER A 162 -9.26 -11.56 -10.17
C SER A 162 -10.14 -11.66 -8.93
N ARG A 163 -9.83 -10.88 -7.90
CA ARG A 163 -10.57 -10.84 -6.63
C ARG A 163 -11.73 -9.86 -6.61
N PHE A 164 -11.78 -8.96 -7.60
CA PHE A 164 -12.76 -7.88 -7.67
C PHE A 164 -13.59 -7.99 -8.93
N HIS A 165 -14.89 -8.08 -8.76
CA HIS A 165 -15.83 -8.26 -9.86
C HIS A 165 -16.83 -7.10 -9.91
N PRO A 166 -16.88 -6.35 -11.02
CA PRO A 166 -17.82 -5.25 -11.16
C PRO A 166 -19.27 -5.70 -11.05
N ARG A 167 -20.10 -4.88 -10.37
CA ARG A 167 -21.55 -4.98 -10.40
C ARG A 167 -22.13 -3.78 -11.11
N GLN A 168 -23.06 -4.01 -12.03
CA GLN A 168 -23.80 -2.94 -12.72
C GLN A 168 -24.81 -2.29 -11.78
N ASN A 169 -25.52 -3.10 -11.01
CA ASN A 169 -26.50 -2.60 -10.05
C ASN A 169 -25.81 -2.38 -8.70
N LYS A 170 -25.66 -1.12 -8.33
CA LYS A 170 -25.11 -0.72 -7.04
C LYS A 170 -26.18 -0.71 -5.95
N SER A 171 -25.78 -0.98 -4.73
CA SER A 171 -26.63 -0.81 -3.54
C SER A 171 -26.67 0.67 -3.15
N ASN A 172 -27.62 1.06 -2.29
CA ASN A 172 -27.79 2.47 -1.94
C ASN A 172 -26.91 2.88 -0.73
N TYR A 173 -25.60 2.62 -0.82
CA TYR A 173 -24.64 3.11 0.17
C TYR A 173 -23.36 3.59 -0.47
N VAL A 174 -22.65 4.48 0.21
CA VAL A 174 -21.27 4.86 -0.11
C VAL A 174 -20.31 4.21 0.88
N LEU A 175 -19.04 4.06 0.53
CA LEU A 175 -18.09 3.27 1.26
C LEU A 175 -16.84 4.09 1.61
N ALA A 176 -16.35 4.00 2.83
CA ALA A 176 -15.04 4.48 3.22
C ALA A 176 -14.22 3.32 3.79
N ILE A 177 -13.08 2.98 3.19
CA ILE A 177 -12.18 1.93 3.68
C ILE A 177 -10.79 2.50 3.89
N SER A 178 -10.31 2.50 5.14
CA SER A 178 -8.96 2.96 5.48
C SER A 178 -8.56 2.55 6.89
N ARG A 179 -7.32 2.84 7.28
CA ARG A 179 -7.00 2.99 8.70
C ARG A 179 -7.86 4.11 9.28
N ILE A 180 -8.36 3.95 10.48
CA ILE A 180 -9.16 4.99 11.13
C ILE A 180 -8.20 5.92 11.88
N CYS A 181 -7.84 7.01 11.22
CA CYS A 181 -6.93 8.03 11.72
C CYS A 181 -7.24 9.39 11.07
N ALA A 182 -6.77 10.46 11.67
CA ALA A 182 -7.08 11.82 11.23
C ALA A 182 -6.65 12.07 9.78
N GLU A 183 -5.50 11.55 9.37
CA GLU A 183 -4.92 11.72 8.02
C GLU A 183 -5.81 11.13 6.91
N LYS A 184 -6.66 10.15 7.24
CA LYS A 184 -7.59 9.54 6.28
C LYS A 184 -8.92 10.28 6.16
N GLY A 185 -9.19 11.24 7.04
CA GLY A 185 -10.33 12.15 6.92
C GLY A 185 -11.71 11.49 7.00
N VAL A 186 -11.85 10.34 7.70
CA VAL A 186 -13.12 9.59 7.75
C VAL A 186 -14.29 10.45 8.25
N HIS A 187 -14.04 11.41 9.15
CA HIS A 187 -15.05 12.38 9.61
C HIS A 187 -15.61 13.23 8.46
N LEU A 188 -14.80 13.55 7.44
CA LEU A 188 -15.24 14.30 6.25
C LEU A 188 -16.08 13.42 5.31
N ALA A 189 -15.82 12.11 5.27
CA ALA A 189 -16.69 11.18 4.57
C ALA A 189 -18.07 11.09 5.24
N ILE A 190 -18.12 11.14 6.57
CA ILE A 190 -19.38 11.21 7.33
C ILE A 190 -20.11 12.52 7.00
N ASP A 191 -19.43 13.68 7.05
CA ASP A 191 -20.01 14.98 6.70
C ASP A 191 -20.64 14.95 5.30
N ALA A 192 -19.94 14.36 4.33
CA ALA A 192 -20.42 14.27 2.96
C ALA A 192 -21.64 13.35 2.84
N ALA A 193 -21.62 12.19 3.49
CA ALA A 193 -22.74 11.24 3.46
C ALA A 193 -24.01 11.81 4.11
N GLU A 194 -23.89 12.46 5.29
CA GLU A 194 -24.99 13.14 5.96
C GLU A 194 -25.61 14.24 5.09
N ARG A 195 -24.77 15.08 4.46
CA ARG A 195 -25.22 16.14 3.53
C ARG A 195 -25.89 15.59 2.27
N ALA A 196 -25.41 14.45 1.78
CA ALA A 196 -25.99 13.79 0.61
C ALA A 196 -27.25 13.00 0.94
N GLY A 197 -27.51 12.69 2.22
CA GLY A 197 -28.64 11.88 2.68
C GLY A 197 -28.52 10.42 2.28
N VAL A 198 -27.29 9.85 2.31
CA VAL A 198 -27.01 8.47 1.91
C VAL A 198 -26.42 7.67 3.05
N GLU A 199 -26.62 6.35 3.01
CA GLU A 199 -25.99 5.42 3.93
C GLU A 199 -24.48 5.36 3.69
N LEU A 200 -23.68 5.39 4.77
CA LEU A 200 -22.23 5.22 4.74
C LEU A 200 -21.80 3.98 5.52
N ILE A 201 -21.06 3.11 4.86
CA ILE A 201 -20.34 2.01 5.50
C ILE A 201 -18.88 2.42 5.66
N ILE A 202 -18.40 2.44 6.90
CA ILE A 202 -17.01 2.69 7.26
C ILE A 202 -16.38 1.34 7.62
N ALA A 203 -15.30 0.97 6.91
CA ALA A 203 -14.55 -0.25 7.18
C ALA A 203 -13.06 0.07 7.44
N GLY A 204 -12.44 -0.66 8.35
CA GLY A 204 -11.02 -0.49 8.64
C GLY A 204 -10.66 -0.80 10.08
N SER A 205 -9.39 -0.57 10.42
CA SER A 205 -8.87 -0.78 11.77
C SER A 205 -8.55 0.53 12.45
N VAL A 206 -8.92 0.62 13.71
CA VAL A 206 -8.35 1.58 14.66
C VAL A 206 -7.09 0.93 15.24
N PHE A 207 -5.92 1.51 14.97
CA PHE A 207 -4.68 1.00 15.53
C PHE A 207 -4.53 1.46 16.98
N GLY A 208 -3.75 0.72 17.79
CA GLY A 208 -3.54 0.98 19.22
C GLY A 208 -2.67 2.20 19.55
N TYR A 209 -2.54 3.15 18.63
CA TYR A 209 -1.93 4.46 18.90
C TYR A 209 -2.94 5.38 19.58
N SER A 210 -2.50 6.14 20.60
CA SER A 210 -3.38 7.06 21.34
C SER A 210 -4.16 7.98 20.42
N GLU A 211 -3.49 8.58 19.44
CA GLU A 211 -4.06 9.53 18.48
C GLU A 211 -5.17 8.90 17.61
N HIS A 212 -5.01 7.61 17.26
CA HIS A 212 -6.02 6.90 16.47
C HIS A 212 -7.25 6.54 17.33
N LEU A 213 -7.01 6.13 18.58
CA LEU A 213 -8.08 5.83 19.54
C LEU A 213 -8.88 7.09 19.86
N ASP A 214 -8.20 8.19 20.18
CA ASP A 214 -8.82 9.49 20.48
C ASP A 214 -9.63 10.01 19.30
N TYR A 215 -9.07 9.88 18.07
CA TYR A 215 -9.79 10.25 16.85
C TYR A 215 -11.07 9.43 16.65
N PHE A 216 -10.99 8.12 16.82
CA PHE A 216 -12.17 7.26 16.70
C PHE A 216 -13.23 7.59 17.74
N GLU A 217 -12.83 7.71 19.01
CA GLU A 217 -13.76 7.98 20.12
C GLU A 217 -14.40 9.37 20.05
N SER A 218 -13.66 10.38 19.59
CA SER A 218 -14.16 11.76 19.56
C SER A 218 -14.84 12.14 18.25
N MET A 219 -14.35 11.66 17.09
CA MET A 219 -14.80 12.13 15.78
C MET A 219 -15.68 11.14 15.02
N ILE A 220 -15.58 9.83 15.32
CA ILE A 220 -16.29 8.79 14.56
C ILE A 220 -17.40 8.16 15.39
N ARG A 221 -17.08 7.58 16.55
CA ARG A 221 -18.05 6.83 17.39
C ARG A 221 -19.33 7.61 17.70
N PRO A 222 -19.29 8.92 18.09
CA PRO A 222 -20.50 9.67 18.42
C PRO A 222 -21.44 9.91 17.24
N ARG A 223 -20.96 9.72 16.01
CA ARG A 223 -21.71 9.95 14.76
C ARG A 223 -22.27 8.66 14.14
N LEU A 224 -21.97 7.51 14.75
CA LEU A 224 -22.54 6.24 14.30
C LEU A 224 -24.03 6.18 14.63
N ASN A 225 -24.84 5.79 13.66
CA ASN A 225 -26.30 5.74 13.78
C ASN A 225 -26.87 4.74 12.76
N GLU A 226 -28.19 4.78 12.51
CA GLU A 226 -28.87 3.89 11.54
C GLU A 226 -28.48 4.10 10.07
N HIS A 227 -27.76 5.17 9.74
CA HIS A 227 -27.28 5.48 8.39
C HIS A 227 -25.74 5.46 8.28
N ILE A 228 -25.02 5.57 9.38
CA ILE A 228 -23.55 5.62 9.43
C ILE A 228 -23.06 4.43 10.24
N HIS A 229 -22.47 3.45 9.55
CA HIS A 229 -22.09 2.17 10.13
C HIS A 229 -20.57 1.98 10.14
N PHE A 230 -20.01 1.58 11.28
CA PHE A 230 -18.63 1.11 11.38
C PHE A 230 -18.62 -0.41 11.50
N VAL A 231 -18.05 -1.11 10.51
CA VAL A 231 -18.07 -2.57 10.42
C VAL A 231 -16.74 -3.22 10.79
N GLY A 232 -15.75 -2.42 11.22
CA GLY A 232 -14.43 -2.93 11.58
C GLY A 232 -13.60 -3.35 10.35
N LEU A 233 -12.55 -4.13 10.59
CA LEU A 233 -11.67 -4.61 9.53
C LEU A 233 -12.39 -5.61 8.63
N VAL A 234 -12.36 -5.36 7.33
CA VAL A 234 -12.90 -6.26 6.30
C VAL A 234 -11.79 -6.77 5.39
N GLY A 235 -11.93 -8.00 4.91
CA GLY A 235 -10.97 -8.61 4.01
C GLY A 235 -11.59 -9.68 3.11
N GLY A 236 -10.81 -10.15 2.13
CA GLY A 236 -11.23 -11.22 1.24
C GLY A 236 -12.53 -10.92 0.49
N GLY A 237 -13.40 -11.92 0.37
CA GLY A 237 -14.68 -11.79 -0.34
C GLY A 237 -15.63 -10.77 0.26
N HIS A 238 -15.58 -10.54 1.59
CA HIS A 238 -16.42 -9.50 2.22
C HIS A 238 -16.03 -8.10 1.75
N LYS A 239 -14.72 -7.78 1.73
CA LYS A 239 -14.20 -6.51 1.18
C LYS A 239 -14.61 -6.32 -0.28
N ALA A 240 -14.41 -7.36 -1.10
CA ALA A 240 -14.77 -7.32 -2.52
C ALA A 240 -16.28 -7.10 -2.74
N ASN A 241 -17.13 -7.73 -1.93
CA ASN A 241 -18.58 -7.55 -1.99
C ASN A 241 -19.02 -6.14 -1.59
N LEU A 242 -18.44 -5.58 -0.51
CA LEU A 242 -18.70 -4.20 -0.10
C LEU A 242 -18.25 -3.21 -1.19
N MET A 243 -17.06 -3.42 -1.77
CA MET A 243 -16.56 -2.58 -2.86
C MET A 243 -17.49 -2.60 -4.06
N SER A 244 -17.79 -3.80 -4.58
CA SER A 244 -18.60 -3.94 -5.81
C SER A 244 -20.04 -3.48 -5.63
N GLY A 245 -20.58 -3.54 -4.42
CA GLY A 245 -21.94 -3.08 -4.09
C GLY A 245 -22.05 -1.56 -3.87
N ALA A 246 -20.99 -0.88 -3.48
CA ALA A 246 -21.04 0.55 -3.16
C ALA A 246 -21.30 1.41 -4.40
N ARG A 247 -22.05 2.51 -4.23
CA ARG A 247 -22.21 3.53 -5.28
C ARG A 247 -20.88 4.20 -5.62
N CYS A 248 -20.08 4.52 -4.59
CA CYS A 248 -18.72 5.02 -4.73
C CYS A 248 -17.89 4.74 -3.48
N LEU A 249 -16.57 4.84 -3.63
CA LEU A 249 -15.61 4.94 -2.53
C LEU A 249 -15.36 6.41 -2.22
N LEU A 250 -15.41 6.78 -0.93
CA LEU A 250 -15.01 8.09 -0.42
C LEU A 250 -13.59 8.02 0.14
N ALA A 251 -12.70 8.87 -0.38
CA ALA A 251 -11.29 8.92 0.02
C ALA A 251 -10.83 10.36 0.31
N PRO A 252 -11.37 11.02 1.38
CA PRO A 252 -11.03 12.40 1.73
C PRO A 252 -9.71 12.48 2.52
N CYS A 253 -8.64 11.88 1.98
CA CYS A 253 -7.34 11.83 2.64
C CYS A 253 -6.74 13.22 2.79
N LEU A 254 -6.38 13.60 4.02
CA LEU A 254 -5.76 14.89 4.35
C LEU A 254 -4.24 14.86 4.17
N ALA A 255 -3.61 13.70 4.39
CA ALA A 255 -2.20 13.52 4.09
C ALA A 255 -2.01 13.01 2.65
N PRO A 256 -0.89 13.34 1.99
CA PRO A 256 -0.58 12.82 0.65
C PRO A 256 -0.52 11.29 0.64
N GLU A 257 -1.36 10.67 -0.18
CA GLU A 257 -1.30 9.23 -0.44
C GLU A 257 -0.10 8.92 -1.34
N THR A 258 0.70 7.96 -0.95
CA THR A 258 1.79 7.48 -1.81
C THR A 258 1.29 6.50 -2.87
N SER A 259 0.28 5.70 -2.49
CA SER A 259 -0.40 4.77 -3.38
C SER A 259 -1.67 4.29 -2.69
N SER A 260 -2.82 4.47 -3.29
CA SER A 260 -4.09 4.06 -2.68
C SER A 260 -4.56 2.73 -3.25
N LEU A 261 -4.14 1.61 -2.66
CA LEU A 261 -4.62 0.28 -3.05
C LEU A 261 -6.15 0.20 -2.99
N VAL A 262 -6.75 0.85 -2.00
CA VAL A 262 -8.22 0.85 -1.83
C VAL A 262 -8.92 1.54 -2.99
N ALA A 263 -8.36 2.64 -3.52
CA ALA A 263 -8.89 3.29 -4.71
C ALA A 263 -8.74 2.41 -5.97
N MET A 264 -7.59 1.75 -6.14
CA MET A 264 -7.36 0.79 -7.23
C MET A 264 -8.32 -0.40 -7.15
N GLU A 265 -8.55 -0.94 -5.94
CA GLU A 265 -9.51 -2.03 -5.69
C GLU A 265 -10.95 -1.60 -5.96
N ALA A 266 -11.31 -0.35 -5.65
CA ALA A 266 -12.62 0.22 -5.97
C ALA A 266 -12.81 0.28 -7.49
N LEU A 267 -11.85 0.82 -8.23
CA LEU A 267 -11.89 0.83 -9.69
C LEU A 267 -11.97 -0.61 -10.27
N ALA A 268 -11.18 -1.55 -9.74
CA ALA A 268 -11.23 -2.95 -10.12
C ALA A 268 -12.62 -3.59 -9.88
N SER A 269 -13.35 -3.10 -8.86
CA SER A 269 -14.73 -3.50 -8.53
C SER A 269 -15.80 -2.77 -9.37
N GLY A 270 -15.40 -1.94 -10.34
CA GLY A 270 -16.31 -1.07 -11.07
C GLY A 270 -16.97 -0.01 -10.19
N THR A 271 -16.28 0.46 -9.16
CA THR A 271 -16.80 1.42 -8.19
C THR A 271 -16.03 2.73 -8.33
N PRO A 272 -16.69 3.83 -8.71
CA PRO A 272 -16.09 5.14 -8.82
C PRO A 272 -15.50 5.62 -7.49
N VAL A 273 -14.50 6.50 -7.57
CA VAL A 273 -13.82 7.06 -6.41
C VAL A 273 -14.04 8.56 -6.32
N ILE A 274 -14.54 9.05 -5.19
CA ILE A 274 -14.59 10.48 -4.88
C ILE A 274 -13.49 10.75 -3.86
N ALA A 275 -12.51 11.55 -4.24
CA ALA A 275 -11.29 11.72 -3.46
C ALA A 275 -10.85 13.19 -3.35
N PHE A 276 -10.09 13.50 -2.29
CA PHE A 276 -9.27 14.70 -2.28
C PHE A 276 -8.01 14.46 -3.12
N PRO A 277 -7.56 15.46 -3.93
CA PRO A 277 -6.44 15.28 -4.86
C PRO A 277 -5.08 15.30 -4.16
N ASN A 278 -4.93 14.55 -3.06
CA ASN A 278 -3.72 14.49 -2.27
C ASN A 278 -2.84 13.29 -2.68
N GLY A 279 -1.69 13.58 -3.26
CA GLY A 279 -0.72 12.57 -3.72
C GLY A 279 -1.29 11.71 -4.85
N ALA A 280 -1.06 10.40 -4.79
CA ALA A 280 -1.42 9.45 -5.84
C ALA A 280 -2.94 9.38 -6.16
N LEU A 281 -3.83 9.87 -5.30
CA LEU A 281 -5.26 9.92 -5.62
C LEU A 281 -5.54 10.79 -6.84
N SER A 282 -4.74 11.85 -7.07
CA SER A 282 -4.84 12.69 -8.27
C SER A 282 -4.42 11.98 -9.56
N GLU A 283 -3.65 10.90 -9.46
CA GLU A 283 -3.22 10.08 -10.61
C GLU A 283 -4.18 8.91 -10.85
N ILE A 284 -4.79 8.38 -9.78
CA ILE A 284 -5.66 7.21 -9.83
C ILE A 284 -7.04 7.57 -10.37
N VAL A 285 -7.58 8.73 -9.96
CA VAL A 285 -8.93 9.15 -10.32
C VAL A 285 -8.91 10.03 -11.56
N ILE A 286 -9.64 9.63 -12.59
CA ILE A 286 -9.89 10.46 -13.79
C ILE A 286 -11.23 11.14 -13.62
N PRO A 287 -11.25 12.49 -13.41
CA PRO A 287 -12.49 13.22 -13.18
C PRO A 287 -13.52 13.05 -14.31
N GLY A 288 -14.76 12.77 -13.94
CA GLY A 288 -15.86 12.55 -14.90
C GLY A 288 -15.83 11.20 -15.62
N GLN A 289 -14.83 10.36 -15.38
CA GLN A 289 -14.72 9.02 -15.98
C GLN A 289 -14.70 7.90 -14.93
N THR A 290 -13.78 7.98 -13.96
CA THR A 290 -13.64 6.97 -12.91
C THR A 290 -13.95 7.51 -11.52
N GLY A 291 -14.30 8.77 -11.40
CA GLY A 291 -14.63 9.41 -10.15
C GLY A 291 -14.64 10.94 -10.23
N PHE A 292 -14.49 11.55 -9.07
CA PHE A 292 -14.39 13.01 -8.92
C PHE A 292 -13.26 13.37 -7.96
N LEU A 293 -12.55 14.45 -8.28
CA LEU A 293 -11.56 15.07 -7.38
C LEU A 293 -12.19 16.35 -6.80
N VAL A 294 -12.26 16.41 -5.49
CA VAL A 294 -12.91 17.48 -4.74
C VAL A 294 -12.04 17.92 -3.57
N ASN A 295 -12.27 19.13 -3.03
CA ASN A 295 -11.40 19.69 -2.00
C ASN A 295 -12.07 19.78 -0.61
N ARG A 296 -13.40 19.59 -0.55
CA ARG A 296 -14.21 19.75 0.66
C ARG A 296 -15.31 18.71 0.73
N SER A 297 -15.82 18.47 1.94
CA SER A 297 -16.94 17.55 2.18
C SER A 297 -18.23 17.96 1.49
N GLU A 298 -18.47 19.27 1.30
CA GLU A 298 -19.61 19.79 0.56
C GLU A 298 -19.58 19.37 -0.92
N GLU A 299 -18.44 19.55 -1.57
CA GLU A 299 -18.22 19.15 -2.97
C GLU A 299 -18.28 17.62 -3.10
N MET A 300 -17.83 16.89 -2.07
CA MET A 300 -17.94 15.43 -2.01
C MET A 300 -19.41 14.98 -1.94
N ALA A 301 -20.25 15.70 -1.18
CA ALA A 301 -21.68 15.44 -1.12
C ALA A 301 -22.37 15.69 -2.47
N ASP A 302 -21.97 16.73 -3.21
CA ASP A 302 -22.50 17.00 -4.55
C ASP A 302 -22.06 15.90 -5.52
N ALA A 303 -20.78 15.50 -5.49
CA ALA A 303 -20.25 14.41 -6.31
C ALA A 303 -20.95 13.06 -6.02
N ILE A 304 -21.36 12.78 -4.78
CA ILE A 304 -22.16 11.59 -4.43
C ILE A 304 -23.50 11.58 -5.18
N ARG A 305 -24.13 12.72 -5.37
CA ARG A 305 -25.40 12.83 -6.12
C ARG A 305 -25.24 12.60 -7.62
N GLU A 306 -24.06 12.90 -8.16
CA GLU A 306 -23.74 12.78 -9.58
C GLU A 306 -23.10 11.44 -9.96
N VAL A 307 -22.64 10.64 -8.99
CA VAL A 307 -21.81 9.45 -9.20
C VAL A 307 -22.46 8.38 -10.08
N ASP A 308 -23.79 8.30 -10.10
CA ASP A 308 -24.53 7.33 -10.89
C ASP A 308 -24.45 7.59 -12.41
N SER A 309 -23.93 8.75 -12.82
CA SER A 309 -23.61 9.07 -14.22
C SER A 309 -22.36 8.37 -14.74
N LEU A 310 -21.51 7.85 -13.82
CA LEU A 310 -20.24 7.20 -14.16
C LEU A 310 -20.43 5.71 -14.47
N SER A 311 -19.63 5.21 -15.41
CA SER A 311 -19.69 3.81 -15.85
C SER A 311 -18.85 2.89 -14.98
N PRO A 312 -19.44 1.85 -14.34
CA PRO A 312 -18.66 0.80 -13.67
C PRO A 312 -17.65 0.10 -14.60
N THR A 313 -17.99 -0.02 -15.89
CA THR A 313 -17.12 -0.62 -16.89
C THR A 313 -15.89 0.26 -17.17
N ALA A 314 -16.05 1.60 -17.18
CA ALA A 314 -14.92 2.52 -17.34
C ALA A 314 -13.95 2.42 -16.15
N CYS A 315 -14.47 2.35 -14.93
CA CYS A 315 -13.64 2.14 -13.73
C CYS A 315 -12.84 0.83 -13.83
N ARG A 316 -13.50 -0.27 -14.21
CA ARG A 316 -12.84 -1.56 -14.36
C ARG A 316 -11.77 -1.55 -15.46
N HIS A 317 -12.05 -0.96 -16.61
CA HIS A 317 -11.09 -0.85 -17.72
C HIS A 317 -9.84 -0.07 -17.30
N GLU A 318 -10.01 1.02 -16.56
CA GLU A 318 -8.88 1.79 -16.04
C GLU A 318 -8.02 0.97 -15.08
N ALA A 319 -8.64 0.19 -14.19
CA ALA A 319 -7.92 -0.71 -13.29
C ALA A 319 -7.14 -1.79 -14.07
N GLU A 320 -7.73 -2.37 -15.11
CA GLU A 320 -7.08 -3.36 -15.99
C GLU A 320 -5.89 -2.77 -16.74
N ALA A 321 -6.03 -1.55 -17.22
CA ALA A 321 -4.97 -0.89 -17.98
C ALA A 321 -3.76 -0.48 -17.11
N ARG A 322 -4.00 -0.07 -15.85
CA ARG A 322 -2.96 0.61 -15.06
C ARG A 322 -2.63 -0.02 -13.71
N PHE A 323 -3.53 -0.79 -13.11
CA PHE A 323 -3.41 -1.16 -11.70
C PHE A 323 -3.45 -2.67 -11.45
N SER A 324 -3.13 -3.51 -12.44
CA SER A 324 -3.03 -4.95 -12.23
C SER A 324 -1.75 -5.33 -11.45
N SER A 325 -1.86 -6.32 -10.58
CA SER A 325 -0.71 -6.91 -9.89
C SER A 325 0.28 -7.57 -10.85
N GLU A 326 -0.22 -8.08 -11.98
CA GLU A 326 0.59 -8.69 -13.03
C GLU A 326 1.50 -7.67 -13.72
N ARG A 327 0.99 -6.46 -14.00
CA ARG A 327 1.79 -5.34 -14.53
C ARG A 327 2.88 -4.96 -13.53
N MET A 328 2.51 -4.69 -12.27
CA MET A 328 3.45 -4.35 -11.20
C MET A 328 4.55 -5.42 -11.07
N PHE A 329 4.17 -6.68 -11.05
CA PHE A 329 5.13 -7.79 -10.98
C PHE A 329 6.06 -7.80 -12.20
N GLY A 330 5.53 -7.60 -13.42
CA GLY A 330 6.32 -7.52 -14.64
C GLY A 330 7.40 -6.44 -14.57
N GLU A 331 7.04 -5.23 -14.11
CA GLU A 331 7.97 -4.10 -13.95
C GLU A 331 9.07 -4.39 -12.91
N TYR A 332 8.73 -4.99 -11.77
CA TYR A 332 9.74 -5.44 -10.80
C TYR A 332 10.66 -6.52 -11.38
N MET A 333 10.12 -7.46 -12.15
CA MET A 333 10.93 -8.51 -12.79
C MET A 333 11.90 -7.94 -13.82
N ASP A 334 11.49 -6.92 -14.57
CA ASP A 334 12.36 -6.25 -15.53
C ASP A 334 13.46 -5.45 -14.82
N LEU A 335 13.11 -4.77 -13.72
CA LEU A 335 14.09 -4.12 -12.85
C LEU A 335 15.11 -5.13 -12.29
N TYR A 336 14.66 -6.24 -11.72
CA TYR A 336 15.56 -7.27 -11.17
C TYR A 336 16.51 -7.83 -12.22
N ARG A 337 16.01 -8.16 -13.42
CA ARG A 337 16.85 -8.65 -14.54
C ARG A 337 17.90 -7.63 -14.95
N SER A 338 17.52 -6.35 -15.03
CA SER A 338 18.43 -5.25 -15.37
C SER A 338 19.56 -5.12 -14.35
N LEU A 339 19.23 -5.17 -13.05
CA LEU A 339 20.22 -5.06 -11.97
C LEU A 339 21.20 -6.24 -11.98
N LEU A 340 20.71 -7.47 -12.15
CA LEU A 340 21.58 -8.65 -12.26
C LEU A 340 22.47 -8.62 -13.49
N ALA A 341 21.97 -8.14 -14.63
CA ALA A 341 22.79 -7.97 -15.83
C ALA A 341 23.92 -6.95 -15.62
N SER A 342 23.62 -5.82 -14.98
CA SER A 342 24.60 -4.77 -14.67
C SER A 342 25.68 -5.27 -13.69
N GLN A 343 25.30 -6.04 -12.67
CA GLN A 343 26.23 -6.64 -11.71
C GLN A 343 27.21 -7.62 -12.39
N ASN A 344 26.70 -8.48 -13.30
CA ASN A 344 27.53 -9.42 -14.04
C ASN A 344 28.56 -8.70 -14.92
N VAL A 345 28.18 -7.61 -15.57
CA VAL A 345 29.11 -6.79 -16.39
C VAL A 345 30.20 -6.17 -15.50
N ALA A 346 29.84 -5.64 -14.33
CA ALA A 346 30.79 -5.06 -13.39
C ALA A 346 31.81 -6.12 -12.87
N LEU A 347 31.33 -7.32 -12.54
CA LEU A 347 32.20 -8.43 -12.11
C LEU A 347 33.16 -8.87 -13.20
N LEU A 348 32.71 -8.96 -14.46
CA LEU A 348 33.55 -9.28 -15.60
C LEU A 348 34.60 -8.19 -15.93
N ALA A 349 34.27 -6.93 -15.64
CA ALA A 349 35.22 -5.82 -15.85
C ALA A 349 36.28 -5.70 -14.73
N ALA A 350 36.00 -6.28 -13.55
CA ALA A 350 36.90 -6.29 -12.40
C ALA A 350 37.82 -7.52 -12.33
N ALA A 351 37.54 -8.58 -13.11
CA ALA A 351 38.33 -9.82 -13.22
C ALA A 351 39.36 -9.74 -14.35
#